data_fa095da610d17953fedbf6ac2dbc42d5
#
_entry.id   fa095da610d17953fedbf6ac2dbc42d5
#
_cell.length_a   1.000
_cell.length_b   1.000
_cell.length_c   1.000
_cell.angle_alpha   90.00
_cell.angle_beta   90.00
_cell.angle_gamma   90.00
#
_symmetry.space_group_name_H-M   'P 1'
#
loop_
_entity.id
_entity.type
_entity.pdbx_description
1 polymer ?
#
loop_
_entity_poly.entity_id
_entity_poly.type
_entity_poly.pdbx_seq_one_letter_code
_entity_poly.pdbx_strand_id
1 'polypeptide(L)'
;PKGYRETGKFFWRMWEKGACFQAINWYRNFRNKFKTHAFCATEAPIDEEEAFRNSGNLVFNPYSIDDLRQGEVKKPKFLADIVTTGEKSTEAIKKAKIAIREDGEGELKIWSLPNNKILRVADRYVVSVDIGGKSSTSDYTVMTVLDRMGMMPSMKDKPRVVARYRGHCRHD
;
A
#
# COMPACT_ATOMS: atom_id res chain seq x y z
N PRO A 1 8.49 -17.16 -20.82
CA PRO A 1 7.06 -17.01 -20.58
C PRO A 1 6.83 -16.50 -19.17
N LYS A 2 6.03 -15.42 -19.01
CA LYS A 2 5.79 -14.76 -17.71
C LYS A 2 5.26 -15.74 -16.63
N GLY A 3 4.43 -16.71 -16.99
CA GLY A 3 3.85 -17.68 -16.06
C GLY A 3 4.84 -18.62 -15.35
N TYR A 4 6.04 -18.83 -15.86
CA TYR A 4 7.01 -19.72 -15.24
C TYR A 4 7.65 -19.12 -13.97
N ARG A 5 7.84 -17.79 -13.92
CA ARG A 5 8.41 -17.10 -12.76
C ARG A 5 7.42 -17.04 -11.58
N GLU A 6 6.13 -16.88 -11.87
CA GLU A 6 5.07 -16.84 -10.84
C GLU A 6 4.87 -18.22 -10.21
N THR A 7 4.87 -19.28 -11.02
CA THR A 7 4.73 -20.67 -10.57
C THR A 7 5.92 -21.08 -9.68
N GLY A 8 7.13 -20.66 -10.02
CA GLY A 8 8.33 -20.97 -9.23
C GLY A 8 8.30 -20.35 -7.84
N LYS A 9 7.92 -19.10 -7.71
CA LYS A 9 7.79 -18.39 -6.42
C LYS A 9 6.75 -19.06 -5.50
N PHE A 10 5.65 -19.52 -6.06
CA PHE A 10 4.60 -20.17 -5.31
C PHE A 10 5.05 -21.50 -4.68
N PHE A 11 5.70 -22.37 -5.46
CA PHE A 11 6.22 -23.63 -4.95
C PHE A 11 7.37 -23.44 -3.95
N TRP A 12 8.17 -22.38 -4.12
CA TRP A 12 9.17 -21.98 -3.16
C TRP A 12 8.55 -21.61 -1.81
N ARG A 13 7.46 -20.85 -1.81
CA ARG A 13 6.71 -20.50 -0.59
C ARG A 13 6.15 -21.75 0.13
N MET A 14 5.67 -22.76 -0.61
CA MET A 14 5.27 -24.03 -0.01
C MET A 14 6.44 -24.71 0.68
N TRP A 15 7.61 -24.71 0.05
CA TRP A 15 8.84 -25.26 0.62
C TRP A 15 9.24 -24.51 1.90
N GLU A 16 9.26 -23.20 1.90
CA GLU A 16 9.55 -22.37 3.09
C GLU A 16 8.59 -22.63 4.25
N LYS A 17 7.36 -23.01 3.96
CA LYS A 17 6.35 -23.43 4.95
C LYS A 17 6.47 -24.89 5.38
N GLY A 18 7.50 -25.62 4.94
CA GLY A 18 7.80 -26.97 5.35
C GLY A 18 7.14 -28.08 4.50
N ALA A 19 6.54 -27.74 3.35
CA ALA A 19 6.00 -28.77 2.47
C ALA A 19 7.13 -29.64 1.86
N CYS A 20 6.99 -30.96 1.94
CA CYS A 20 7.92 -31.88 1.30
C CYS A 20 7.74 -31.92 -0.23
N PHE A 21 8.73 -32.43 -0.97
CA PHE A 21 8.68 -32.49 -2.44
C PHE A 21 7.48 -33.29 -2.96
N GLN A 22 7.07 -34.34 -2.27
CA GLN A 22 5.91 -35.14 -2.64
C GLN A 22 4.63 -34.31 -2.56
N ALA A 23 4.46 -33.50 -1.51
CA ALA A 23 3.31 -32.61 -1.33
C ALA A 23 3.32 -31.52 -2.41
N ILE A 24 4.46 -30.92 -2.72
CA ILE A 24 4.60 -29.90 -3.76
C ILE A 24 4.26 -30.49 -5.14
N ASN A 25 4.74 -31.71 -5.43
CA ASN A 25 4.43 -32.38 -6.69
C ASN A 25 2.96 -32.76 -6.81
N TRP A 26 2.36 -33.25 -5.71
CA TRP A 26 0.91 -33.50 -5.64
C TRP A 26 0.13 -32.22 -5.91
N TYR A 27 0.45 -31.12 -5.24
CA TYR A 27 -0.21 -29.84 -5.40
C TYR A 27 -0.06 -29.30 -6.82
N ARG A 28 1.11 -29.43 -7.44
CA ARG A 28 1.35 -29.08 -8.85
C ARG A 28 0.37 -29.80 -9.77
N ASN A 29 0.20 -31.11 -9.60
CA ASN A 29 -0.71 -31.92 -10.40
C ASN A 29 -2.18 -31.58 -10.11
N PHE A 30 -2.51 -31.32 -8.85
CA PHE A 30 -3.83 -30.89 -8.43
C PHE A 30 -4.21 -29.54 -9.05
N ARG A 31 -3.31 -28.56 -8.99
CA ARG A 31 -3.52 -27.23 -9.59
C ARG A 31 -3.79 -27.27 -11.09
N ASN A 32 -3.20 -28.18 -11.82
CA ASN A 32 -3.40 -28.33 -13.26
C ASN A 32 -4.86 -28.68 -13.65
N LYS A 33 -5.67 -29.13 -12.69
CA LYS A 33 -7.10 -29.39 -12.90
C LYS A 33 -7.96 -28.14 -12.94
N PHE A 34 -7.43 -27.00 -12.51
CA PHE A 34 -8.15 -25.73 -12.37
C PHE A 34 -7.68 -24.71 -13.40
N LYS A 35 -8.63 -23.92 -13.92
CA LYS A 35 -8.33 -22.85 -14.89
C LYS A 35 -7.47 -21.74 -14.30
N THR A 36 -7.66 -21.42 -13.01
CA THR A 36 -6.92 -20.36 -12.31
C THR A 36 -6.46 -20.84 -10.94
N HIS A 37 -5.43 -20.20 -10.40
CA HIS A 37 -4.95 -20.50 -9.05
C HIS A 37 -6.01 -20.17 -7.99
N ALA A 38 -6.80 -19.12 -8.17
CA ALA A 38 -7.87 -18.75 -7.25
C ALA A 38 -8.88 -19.89 -7.04
N PHE A 39 -9.29 -20.58 -8.10
CA PHE A 39 -10.17 -21.75 -7.97
C PHE A 39 -9.49 -22.94 -7.27
N CYS A 40 -8.20 -23.15 -7.52
CA CYS A 40 -7.47 -24.19 -6.83
C CYS A 40 -7.36 -23.90 -5.32
N ALA A 41 -7.10 -22.65 -4.96
CA ALA A 41 -6.95 -22.21 -3.57
C ALA A 41 -8.26 -22.26 -2.77
N THR A 42 -9.41 -22.21 -3.44
CA THR A 42 -10.72 -22.42 -2.80
C THR A 42 -10.85 -23.85 -2.28
N GLU A 43 -10.30 -24.83 -3.02
CA GLU A 43 -10.39 -26.25 -2.67
C GLU A 43 -9.22 -26.73 -1.81
N ALA A 44 -8.03 -26.21 -2.06
CA ALA A 44 -6.80 -26.58 -1.36
C ALA A 44 -5.89 -25.37 -1.13
N PRO A 45 -6.20 -24.51 -0.15
CA PRO A 45 -5.34 -23.40 0.21
C PRO A 45 -4.03 -23.88 0.83
N ILE A 46 -2.92 -23.17 0.58
CA ILE A 46 -1.61 -23.52 1.15
C ILE A 46 -1.38 -22.94 2.54
N ASP A 47 -2.19 -21.95 2.92
CA ASP A 47 -2.16 -21.31 4.23
C ASP A 47 -3.51 -20.68 4.60
N GLU A 48 -3.60 -20.23 5.84
CA GLU A 48 -4.78 -19.56 6.38
C GLU A 48 -5.13 -18.27 5.63
N GLU A 49 -4.14 -17.49 5.22
CA GLU A 49 -4.39 -16.27 4.44
C GLU A 49 -5.05 -16.60 3.11
N GLU A 50 -4.58 -17.63 2.43
CA GLU A 50 -5.14 -18.06 1.16
C GLU A 50 -6.56 -18.63 1.33
N ALA A 51 -6.80 -19.37 2.43
CA ALA A 51 -8.12 -19.90 2.76
C ALA A 51 -9.17 -18.77 2.94
N PHE A 52 -8.79 -17.69 3.59
CA PHE A 52 -9.68 -16.55 3.83
C PHE A 52 -9.79 -15.59 2.65
N ARG A 53 -8.79 -15.50 1.79
CA ARG A 53 -8.79 -14.62 0.61
C ARG A 53 -9.89 -14.92 -0.39
N ASN A 54 -10.32 -16.16 -0.46
CA ASN A 54 -11.32 -16.60 -1.43
C ASN A 54 -12.75 -16.67 -0.86
N SER A 55 -12.94 -16.32 0.42
CA SER A 55 -14.23 -16.27 1.08
C SER A 55 -14.94 -14.94 0.84
N GLY A 56 -15.53 -14.74 -0.33
CA GLY A 56 -16.37 -13.59 -0.62
C GLY A 56 -16.20 -13.00 -2.02
N ASN A 57 -17.12 -12.12 -2.41
CA ASN A 57 -17.04 -11.35 -3.65
C ASN A 57 -16.04 -10.20 -3.51
N LEU A 58 -14.78 -10.47 -3.73
CA LEU A 58 -13.73 -9.44 -3.69
C LEU A 58 -13.76 -8.60 -4.96
N VAL A 59 -13.80 -7.27 -4.80
CA VAL A 59 -13.76 -6.30 -5.92
C VAL A 59 -12.44 -6.38 -6.67
N PHE A 60 -11.34 -6.62 -5.95
CA PHE A 60 -9.99 -6.74 -6.52
C PHE A 60 -9.45 -8.15 -6.32
N ASN A 61 -8.73 -8.64 -7.33
CA ASN A 61 -8.04 -9.92 -7.24
C ASN A 61 -6.91 -9.85 -6.19
N PRO A 62 -6.95 -10.64 -5.09
CA PRO A 62 -5.94 -10.60 -4.03
C PRO A 62 -4.52 -10.92 -4.52
N TYR A 63 -4.41 -11.81 -5.49
CA TYR A 63 -3.10 -12.20 -6.06
C TYR A 63 -2.47 -11.04 -6.83
N SER A 64 -3.27 -10.27 -7.57
CA SER A 64 -2.79 -9.06 -8.25
C SER A 64 -2.35 -7.99 -7.24
N ILE A 65 -3.02 -7.89 -6.10
CA ILE A 65 -2.62 -6.97 -5.01
C ILE A 65 -1.28 -7.41 -4.41
N ASP A 66 -1.07 -8.71 -4.20
CA ASP A 66 0.19 -9.22 -3.67
C ASP A 66 1.36 -9.05 -4.64
N ASP A 67 1.13 -9.28 -5.92
CA ASP A 67 2.14 -9.02 -6.96
C ASP A 67 2.56 -7.54 -6.97
N LEU A 68 1.59 -6.63 -6.84
CA LEU A 68 1.87 -5.19 -6.70
C LEU A 68 2.65 -4.89 -5.42
N ARG A 69 2.29 -5.51 -4.29
CA ARG A 69 3.00 -5.33 -3.01
C ARG A 69 4.46 -5.77 -3.10
N GLN A 70 4.72 -6.90 -3.73
CA GLN A 70 6.08 -7.46 -3.85
C GLN A 70 6.92 -6.76 -4.90
N GLY A 71 6.33 -6.28 -5.99
CA GLY A 71 7.05 -5.70 -7.12
C GLY A 71 7.16 -4.18 -7.10
N GLU A 72 6.08 -3.49 -6.75
CA GLU A 72 5.94 -2.04 -6.97
C GLU A 72 5.97 -1.21 -5.68
N VAL A 73 5.58 -1.80 -4.53
CA VAL A 73 5.52 -1.06 -3.27
C VAL A 73 6.92 -0.90 -2.69
N LYS A 74 7.41 0.33 -2.70
CA LYS A 74 8.70 0.69 -2.10
C LYS A 74 8.51 1.05 -0.62
N LYS A 75 9.53 0.76 0.19
CA LYS A 75 9.56 1.26 1.57
C LYS A 75 9.62 2.79 1.58
N PRO A 76 8.92 3.48 2.51
CA PRO A 76 9.06 4.92 2.67
C PRO A 76 10.51 5.26 3.02
N LYS A 77 10.97 6.43 2.56
CA LYS A 77 12.30 6.95 2.91
C LYS A 77 12.32 7.49 4.33
N PHE A 78 11.21 8.09 4.74
CA PHE A 78 11.05 8.69 6.06
C PHE A 78 9.71 8.27 6.67
N LEU A 79 9.73 7.99 7.96
CA LEU A 79 8.56 7.90 8.81
C LEU A 79 8.58 9.11 9.73
N ALA A 80 7.46 9.78 9.90
CA ALA A 80 7.40 11.03 10.64
C ALA A 80 6.03 11.29 11.25
N ASP A 81 5.97 12.25 12.16
CA ASP A 81 4.74 12.83 12.67
C ASP A 81 4.60 14.29 12.26
N ILE A 82 3.35 14.72 12.11
CA ILE A 82 3.01 16.11 11.91
C ILE A 82 2.83 16.73 13.30
N VAL A 83 3.70 17.67 13.65
CA VAL A 83 3.64 18.39 14.92
C VAL A 83 3.31 19.86 14.68
N THR A 84 2.43 20.40 15.51
CA THR A 84 2.07 21.81 15.47
C THR A 84 2.66 22.50 16.72
N THR A 85 3.30 23.64 16.51
CA THR A 85 3.78 24.50 17.61
C THR A 85 2.87 25.72 17.71
N GLY A 86 2.23 25.92 18.87
CA GLY A 86 1.36 27.07 19.13
C GLY A 86 0.14 26.72 19.99
N GLU A 87 -0.68 27.70 20.28
CA GLU A 87 -1.91 27.54 21.07
C GLU A 87 -2.94 26.66 20.32
N LYS A 88 -3.66 25.83 21.07
CA LYS A 88 -4.65 24.86 20.53
C LYS A 88 -6.04 25.50 20.28
N SER A 89 -6.11 26.70 19.74
CA SER A 89 -7.37 27.35 19.39
C SER A 89 -7.61 27.33 17.88
N THR A 90 -8.86 27.47 17.47
CA THR A 90 -9.25 27.47 16.04
C THR A 90 -8.56 28.59 15.24
N GLU A 91 -8.20 29.71 15.89
CA GLU A 91 -7.41 30.78 15.26
C GLU A 91 -5.92 30.43 15.21
N ALA A 92 -5.42 29.68 16.18
CA ALA A 92 -4.04 29.22 16.21
C ALA A 92 -3.73 28.23 15.08
N ILE A 93 -4.70 27.43 14.64
CA ILE A 93 -4.52 26.51 13.50
C ILE A 93 -4.16 27.29 12.22
N LYS A 94 -4.72 28.47 12.01
CA LYS A 94 -4.40 29.33 10.85
C LYS A 94 -3.01 29.97 10.95
N LYS A 95 -2.45 30.08 12.15
CA LYS A 95 -1.13 30.69 12.45
C LYS A 95 -0.11 29.68 12.94
N ALA A 96 -0.49 28.41 13.15
CA ALA A 96 0.38 27.38 13.65
C ALA A 96 1.54 27.10 12.68
N LYS A 97 2.73 27.07 13.19
CA LYS A 97 3.87 26.53 12.45
C LYS A 97 3.76 25.01 12.48
N ILE A 98 3.57 24.44 11.30
CA ILE A 98 3.56 23.00 11.10
C ILE A 98 4.98 22.55 10.87
N ALA A 99 5.43 21.56 11.63
CA ALA A 99 6.72 20.91 11.45
C ALA A 99 6.51 19.40 11.27
N ILE A 100 7.42 18.79 10.54
CA ILE A 100 7.51 17.34 10.38
C ILE A 100 8.64 16.89 11.30
N ARG A 101 8.32 16.02 12.26
CA ARG A 101 9.29 15.38 13.14
C ARG A 101 9.50 13.95 12.70
N GLU A 102 10.73 13.60 12.37
CA GLU A 102 11.08 12.21 12.03
C GLU A 102 10.85 11.31 13.24
N ASP A 103 10.12 10.21 13.03
CA ASP A 103 9.78 9.23 14.05
C ASP A 103 9.66 7.85 13.37
N GLY A 104 10.38 6.85 13.91
CA GLY A 104 10.42 5.51 13.33
C GLY A 104 9.07 4.78 13.32
N GLU A 105 8.09 5.21 14.14
CA GLU A 105 6.72 4.68 14.18
C GLU A 105 5.68 5.71 13.71
N GLY A 106 6.14 6.83 13.14
CA GLY A 106 5.27 7.92 12.72
C GLY A 106 4.20 7.53 11.71
N GLU A 107 3.04 8.15 11.83
CA GLU A 107 1.86 7.90 10.99
C GLU A 107 1.99 8.47 9.57
N LEU A 108 2.91 9.43 9.37
CA LEU A 108 3.22 10.02 8.08
C LEU A 108 4.37 9.26 7.39
N LYS A 109 4.05 8.64 6.27
CA LYS A 109 5.01 7.93 5.40
C LYS A 109 5.37 8.79 4.21
N ILE A 110 6.67 9.04 4.00
CA ILE A 110 7.18 9.89 2.92
C ILE A 110 8.11 9.08 2.02
N TRP A 111 7.77 8.97 0.73
CA TRP A 111 8.60 8.32 -0.28
C TRP A 111 9.46 9.31 -1.05
N SER A 112 8.99 10.55 -1.21
CA SER A 112 9.73 11.62 -1.88
C SER A 112 9.40 12.97 -1.28
N LEU A 113 10.43 13.73 -0.91
CA LEU A 113 10.25 15.10 -0.48
C LEU A 113 9.93 16.02 -1.68
N PRO A 114 9.16 17.09 -1.46
CA PRO A 114 8.89 18.07 -2.51
C PRO A 114 10.20 18.68 -3.02
N ASN A 115 10.39 18.63 -4.32
CA ASN A 115 11.53 19.31 -4.93
C ASN A 115 11.09 20.61 -5.60
N ASN A 116 11.16 21.70 -4.86
CA ASN A 116 10.76 23.03 -5.30
C ASN A 116 11.84 23.76 -6.12
N LYS A 117 13.05 23.17 -6.22
CA LYS A 117 14.19 23.84 -6.88
C LYS A 117 14.22 23.64 -8.39
N ILE A 118 13.64 22.55 -8.88
CA ILE A 118 13.81 22.15 -10.28
C ILE A 118 12.67 22.64 -11.17
N LEU A 119 11.44 22.62 -10.73
CA LEU A 119 10.28 23.08 -11.50
C LEU A 119 9.12 23.47 -10.59
N ARG A 120 8.70 24.72 -10.65
CA ARG A 120 7.42 25.16 -10.10
C ARG A 120 6.33 24.87 -11.12
N VAL A 121 5.71 23.74 -11.02
CA VAL A 121 4.54 23.36 -11.83
C VAL A 121 3.32 23.61 -10.97
N ALA A 122 2.41 24.45 -11.47
CA ALA A 122 1.12 24.64 -10.81
C ALA A 122 0.38 23.30 -10.72
N ASP A 123 -0.32 23.09 -9.61
CA ASP A 123 -1.14 21.89 -9.36
C ASP A 123 -0.39 20.55 -9.50
N ARG A 124 0.92 20.57 -9.27
CA ARG A 124 1.76 19.37 -9.31
C ARG A 124 1.32 18.32 -8.29
N TYR A 125 0.98 18.75 -7.09
CA TYR A 125 0.59 17.85 -6.01
C TYR A 125 -0.93 17.88 -5.80
N VAL A 126 -1.52 16.71 -5.69
CA VAL A 126 -2.93 16.53 -5.34
C VAL A 126 -3.00 15.78 -4.02
N VAL A 127 -3.81 16.27 -3.10
CA VAL A 127 -4.09 15.61 -1.83
C VAL A 127 -5.50 15.03 -1.89
N SER A 128 -5.59 13.73 -1.72
CA SER A 128 -6.87 13.03 -1.49
C SER A 128 -7.01 12.78 0.00
N VAL A 129 -8.18 13.06 0.55
CA VAL A 129 -8.49 12.88 1.97
C VAL A 129 -9.73 12.00 2.11
N ASP A 130 -9.57 10.92 2.85
CA ASP A 130 -10.65 10.05 3.32
C ASP A 130 -10.76 10.22 4.83
N ILE A 131 -11.89 10.79 5.28
CA ILE A 131 -12.07 11.20 6.68
C ILE A 131 -12.65 10.03 7.47
N GLY A 132 -11.88 9.54 8.43
CA GLY A 132 -12.31 8.56 9.42
C GLY A 132 -12.84 9.18 10.71
N GLY A 133 -13.06 8.36 11.71
CA GLY A 133 -13.53 8.80 13.03
C GLY A 133 -12.42 9.24 13.98
N LYS A 134 -12.80 9.84 15.12
CA LYS A 134 -11.87 10.40 16.11
C LYS A 134 -11.35 9.38 17.12
N SER A 135 -12.09 8.29 17.35
CA SER A 135 -11.76 7.31 18.39
C SER A 135 -10.81 6.24 17.85
N SER A 136 -10.06 5.61 18.74
CA SER A 136 -9.19 4.48 18.41
C SER A 136 -9.95 3.25 17.87
N THR A 137 -11.27 3.21 18.03
CA THR A 137 -12.16 2.14 17.53
C THR A 137 -12.85 2.50 16.22
N SER A 138 -12.70 3.74 15.74
CA SER A 138 -13.28 4.19 14.46
C SER A 138 -12.31 4.02 13.31
N ASP A 139 -12.79 4.23 12.09
CA ASP A 139 -11.97 4.19 10.90
C ASP A 139 -10.87 5.26 10.92
N TYR A 140 -9.75 4.97 10.29
CA TYR A 140 -8.65 5.91 10.16
C TYR A 140 -8.97 7.02 9.17
N THR A 141 -8.51 8.24 9.47
CA THR A 141 -8.37 9.27 8.44
C THR A 141 -7.13 8.96 7.60
N VAL A 142 -7.29 8.93 6.29
CA VAL A 142 -6.20 8.69 5.35
C VAL A 142 -6.05 9.87 4.42
N MET A 143 -4.85 10.43 4.35
CA MET A 143 -4.48 11.48 3.40
C MET A 143 -3.39 10.95 2.49
N THR A 144 -3.59 11.03 1.18
CA THR A 144 -2.62 10.58 0.19
C THR A 144 -2.21 11.74 -0.71
N VAL A 145 -0.92 11.98 -0.81
CA VAL A 145 -0.34 13.00 -1.69
C VAL A 145 0.20 12.34 -2.96
N LEU A 146 -0.31 12.79 -4.08
CA LEU A 146 0.09 12.35 -5.42
C LEU A 146 0.93 13.44 -6.11
N ASP A 147 2.10 13.07 -6.62
CA ASP A 147 2.87 13.89 -7.56
C ASP A 147 2.43 13.57 -8.99
N ARG A 148 1.84 14.54 -9.65
CA ARG A 148 1.32 14.45 -11.02
C ARG A 148 2.35 14.78 -12.10
N MET A 149 3.58 15.07 -11.72
CA MET A 149 4.61 15.50 -12.70
C MET A 149 4.79 14.51 -13.85
N GLY A 150 4.69 13.21 -13.56
CA GLY A 150 4.75 12.17 -14.59
C GLY A 150 3.63 12.24 -15.64
N MET A 151 2.47 12.83 -15.29
CA MET A 151 1.33 12.97 -16.19
C MET A 151 1.47 14.15 -17.17
N MET A 152 2.52 14.97 -17.05
CA MET A 152 2.72 16.07 -18.00
C MET A 152 2.98 15.51 -19.41
N PRO A 153 2.48 16.18 -20.46
CA PRO A 153 2.61 15.69 -21.84
C PRO A 153 4.07 15.41 -22.27
N SER A 154 5.03 16.13 -21.68
CA SER A 154 6.46 15.95 -21.93
C SER A 154 7.09 14.74 -21.24
N MET A 155 6.47 14.21 -20.17
CA MET A 155 7.09 13.18 -19.32
C MET A 155 6.56 11.77 -19.59
N LYS A 156 5.33 11.61 -20.06
CA LYS A 156 4.68 10.33 -20.39
C LYS A 156 4.85 9.22 -19.33
N ASP A 157 4.82 9.60 -18.05
CA ASP A 157 4.98 8.68 -16.91
C ASP A 157 3.70 8.69 -16.06
N LYS A 158 3.63 7.81 -15.07
CA LYS A 158 2.46 7.67 -14.18
C LYS A 158 2.56 8.62 -12.98
N PRO A 159 1.42 9.03 -12.39
CA PRO A 159 1.43 9.73 -11.12
C PRO A 159 2.02 8.82 -10.04
N ARG A 160 2.66 9.42 -9.03
CA ARG A 160 3.31 8.67 -7.95
C ARG A 160 2.78 9.12 -6.60
N VAL A 161 2.48 8.17 -5.72
CA VAL A 161 2.26 8.47 -4.31
C VAL A 161 3.59 8.89 -3.71
N VAL A 162 3.66 10.11 -3.15
CA VAL A 162 4.88 10.68 -2.56
C VAL A 162 4.81 10.78 -1.05
N ALA A 163 3.61 10.90 -0.48
CA ALA A 163 3.40 10.83 0.96
C ALA A 163 2.00 10.25 1.27
N ARG A 164 1.88 9.65 2.45
CA ARG A 164 0.62 9.17 3.01
C ARG A 164 0.63 9.32 4.52
N TYR A 165 -0.39 9.97 5.04
CA TYR A 165 -0.76 9.95 6.45
C TYR A 165 -1.88 8.93 6.67
N ARG A 166 -1.83 8.19 7.79
CA ARG A 166 -2.91 7.32 8.24
C ARG A 166 -2.94 7.34 9.76
N GLY A 167 -3.95 7.96 10.31
CA GLY A 167 -4.09 8.10 11.75
C GLY A 167 -5.50 8.55 12.15
N HIS A 168 -5.72 8.74 13.43
CA HIS A 168 -6.97 9.29 13.97
C HIS A 168 -6.81 10.80 14.14
N CYS A 169 -7.45 11.57 13.25
CA CYS A 169 -7.43 13.02 13.33
C CYS A 169 -8.58 13.56 14.19
N ARG A 170 -8.31 14.56 15.02
CA ARG A 170 -9.36 15.38 15.62
C ARG A 170 -9.84 16.36 14.56
N HIS A 171 -11.16 16.47 14.41
CA HIS A 171 -11.81 17.32 13.40
C HIS A 171 -12.39 18.60 14.00
N ASP A 172 -12.10 18.88 15.25
CA ASP A 172 -12.51 20.06 16.06
C ASP A 172 -11.38 21.07 16.24
#